data_c736ab0f99b8187a51aec9654046a2c8
#
_entry.id   c736ab0f99b8187a51aec9654046a2c8
#
_cell.length_a   1.000
_cell.length_b   1.000
_cell.length_c   1.000
_cell.angle_alpha   90.00
_cell.angle_beta   90.00
_cell.angle_gamma   90.00
#
_symmetry.space_group_name_H-M   'P 1'
#
loop_
_entity.id
_entity.type
_entity.pdbx_description
1 polymer ?
#
loop_
_entity_poly.entity_id
_entity_poly.type
_entity_poly.pdbx_seq_one_letter_code
_entity_poly.pdbx_strand_id
1 'polypeptide(L)'
;MKKQIRAAVVGYGNIGRYTVQALEAAPDFDIAGIVRRQGDTNRPAELASYRVVSDICALANIDVAILATPSRSCEEYAKQILPLGINTVDSFDIHGDIRGYRQRLMGICKASGAVSVISAGWDPGSDSIIRTLMQSLAPKGLSYTNFGPGMSMGHSVCVRGKEGVRDALSMTIPLGEGIHRRHARRPYRAEGTCGQSAEMKRRFML
;
A
#
# COMPACT_ATOMS: atom_id res chain seq x y z
N MET A 1 28.20 7.62 18.47
CA MET A 1 26.76 7.34 18.29
C MET A 1 26.56 6.86 16.86
N LYS A 2 25.83 5.77 16.62
CA LYS A 2 25.47 5.35 15.25
C LYS A 2 24.60 6.43 14.61
N LYS A 3 24.90 6.85 13.36
CA LYS A 3 24.08 7.81 12.63
C LYS A 3 22.67 7.19 12.43
N GLN A 4 21.63 7.90 12.88
CA GLN A 4 20.26 7.48 12.62
C GLN A 4 19.91 7.68 11.14
N ILE A 5 19.08 6.79 10.59
CA ILE A 5 18.53 6.89 9.24
C ILE A 5 17.37 7.88 9.28
N ARG A 6 17.46 8.95 8.50
CA ARG A 6 16.40 9.96 8.42
C ARG A 6 15.35 9.56 7.40
N ALA A 7 14.17 9.23 7.91
CA ALA A 7 13.04 8.75 7.11
C ALA A 7 11.97 9.84 6.92
N ALA A 8 11.47 9.99 5.70
CA ALA A 8 10.26 10.74 5.41
C ALA A 8 9.11 9.76 5.12
N VAL A 9 7.91 10.03 5.63
CA VAL A 9 6.72 9.23 5.33
C VAL A 9 5.87 9.97 4.31
N VAL A 10 5.70 9.39 3.12
CA VAL A 10 4.90 9.96 2.03
C VAL A 10 3.53 9.32 2.02
N GLY A 11 2.51 10.11 2.38
CA GLY A 11 1.14 9.64 2.61
C GLY A 11 0.86 9.36 4.07
N TYR A 12 -0.31 9.81 4.53
CA TYR A 12 -0.75 9.64 5.92
C TYR A 12 -2.18 9.08 5.99
N GLY A 13 -2.34 7.90 5.40
CA GLY A 13 -3.48 7.01 5.60
C GLY A 13 -3.19 5.98 6.71
N ASN A 14 -3.92 4.87 6.75
CA ASN A 14 -3.69 3.83 7.76
C ASN A 14 -2.25 3.30 7.73
N ILE A 15 -1.71 3.01 6.54
CA ILE A 15 -0.32 2.54 6.40
C ILE A 15 0.66 3.60 6.91
N GLY A 16 0.50 4.87 6.50
CA GLY A 16 1.37 5.95 6.96
C GLY A 16 1.36 6.14 8.47
N ARG A 17 0.21 6.04 9.12
CA ARG A 17 0.09 6.09 10.60
C ARG A 17 0.88 4.98 11.27
N TYR A 18 0.70 3.73 10.83
CA TYR A 18 1.45 2.60 11.38
C TYR A 18 2.93 2.66 11.05
N THR A 19 3.30 3.23 9.89
CA THR A 19 4.71 3.48 9.54
C THR A 19 5.35 4.46 10.51
N VAL A 20 4.68 5.56 10.83
CA VAL A 20 5.17 6.53 11.84
C VAL A 20 5.38 5.85 13.18
N GLN A 21 4.40 5.10 13.68
CA GLN A 21 4.52 4.37 14.95
C GLN A 21 5.68 3.35 14.95
N ALA A 22 5.88 2.66 13.82
CA ALA A 22 6.99 1.71 13.69
C ALA A 22 8.36 2.41 13.71
N LEU A 23 8.47 3.55 13.03
CA LEU A 23 9.69 4.34 13.02
C LEU A 23 10.00 4.94 14.40
N GLU A 24 8.98 5.41 15.17
CA GLU A 24 9.14 5.86 16.54
C GLU A 24 9.67 4.78 17.47
N ALA A 25 9.23 3.53 17.25
CA ALA A 25 9.69 2.38 18.03
C ALA A 25 11.09 1.89 17.65
N ALA A 26 11.65 2.35 16.51
CA ALA A 26 12.92 1.91 15.97
C ALA A 26 14.04 2.92 16.31
N PRO A 27 14.98 2.60 17.21
CA PRO A 27 15.95 3.56 17.74
C PRO A 27 17.01 4.01 16.74
N ASP A 28 17.11 3.34 15.59
CA ASP A 28 18.03 3.63 14.50
C ASP A 28 17.42 4.55 13.42
N PHE A 29 16.16 4.96 13.60
CA PHE A 29 15.49 5.90 12.70
C PHE A 29 15.19 7.25 13.38
N ASP A 30 15.16 8.30 12.56
CA ASP A 30 14.67 9.64 12.89
C ASP A 30 13.65 10.06 11.82
N ILE A 31 12.50 10.57 12.24
CA ILE A 31 11.43 11.00 11.33
C ILE A 31 11.69 12.43 10.87
N ALA A 32 12.20 12.59 9.63
CA ALA A 32 12.47 13.90 9.03
C ALA A 32 11.18 14.72 8.80
N GLY A 33 10.07 14.04 8.55
CA GLY A 33 8.77 14.67 8.36
C GLY A 33 7.79 13.80 7.58
N ILE A 34 6.60 14.34 7.39
CA ILE A 34 5.47 13.67 6.74
C ILE A 34 5.02 14.49 5.54
N VAL A 35 4.94 13.84 4.39
CA VAL A 35 4.50 14.46 3.13
C VAL A 35 3.03 14.10 2.90
N ARG A 36 2.15 15.12 2.84
CA ARG A 36 0.71 14.99 2.56
C ARG A 36 0.32 15.95 1.46
N ARG A 37 -0.61 15.54 0.59
CA ARG A 37 -1.13 16.40 -0.50
C ARG A 37 -1.65 17.77 -0.02
N GLN A 38 -2.25 17.80 1.16
CA GLN A 38 -2.75 19.03 1.78
C GLN A 38 -1.71 19.74 2.64
N GLY A 39 -0.47 19.23 2.68
CA GLY A 39 0.55 19.74 3.57
C GLY A 39 0.06 19.79 5.01
N ASP A 40 0.21 20.94 5.65
CA ASP A 40 -0.20 21.19 7.04
C ASP A 40 -1.70 21.52 7.20
N THR A 41 -2.44 21.70 6.10
CA THR A 41 -3.89 21.98 6.16
C THR A 41 -4.65 20.77 6.70
N ASN A 42 -5.56 20.99 7.65
CA ASN A 42 -6.31 19.92 8.34
C ASN A 42 -5.39 18.85 8.92
N ARG A 43 -4.31 19.26 9.57
CA ARG A 43 -3.35 18.36 10.19
C ARG A 43 -4.00 17.57 11.33
N PRO A 44 -3.93 16.22 11.32
CA PRO A 44 -4.34 15.40 12.44
C PRO A 44 -3.56 15.77 13.72
N ALA A 45 -4.24 15.72 14.87
CA ALA A 45 -3.64 16.12 16.15
C ALA A 45 -2.38 15.31 16.51
N GLU A 46 -2.35 14.04 16.14
CA GLU A 46 -1.20 13.14 16.34
C GLU A 46 0.05 13.56 15.56
N LEU A 47 -0.09 14.44 14.57
CA LEU A 47 1.05 14.98 13.81
C LEU A 47 1.58 16.30 14.37
N ALA A 48 1.11 16.75 15.52
CA ALA A 48 1.49 18.05 16.09
C ALA A 48 3.00 18.20 16.30
N SER A 49 3.69 17.12 16.65
CA SER A 49 5.15 17.08 16.87
C SER A 49 5.99 16.91 15.61
N TYR A 50 5.37 16.64 14.45
CA TYR A 50 6.10 16.38 13.21
C TYR A 50 6.05 17.55 12.25
N ARG A 51 7.09 17.69 11.44
CA ARG A 51 7.06 18.57 10.28
C ARG A 51 6.18 17.95 9.20
N VAL A 52 5.12 18.63 8.82
CA VAL A 52 4.19 18.20 7.77
C VAL A 52 4.30 19.15 6.60
N VAL A 53 4.51 18.59 5.42
CA VAL A 53 4.74 19.35 4.17
C VAL A 53 3.92 18.76 3.03
N SER A 54 3.75 19.54 1.94
CA SER A 54 3.14 19.06 0.70
C SER A 54 4.16 18.52 -0.31
N ASP A 55 5.42 18.92 -0.16
CA ASP A 55 6.51 18.54 -1.04
C ASP A 55 7.70 18.04 -0.21
N ILE A 56 8.29 16.91 -0.60
CA ILE A 56 9.43 16.31 0.07
C ILE A 56 10.67 17.21 0.02
N CYS A 57 10.80 18.05 -0.99
CA CYS A 57 11.92 19.01 -1.13
C CYS A 57 11.93 20.06 -0.01
N ALA A 58 10.83 20.26 0.71
CA ALA A 58 10.78 21.11 1.88
C ALA A 58 11.40 20.49 3.13
N LEU A 59 11.72 19.19 3.12
CA LEU A 59 12.43 18.48 4.17
C LEU A 59 13.93 18.43 3.87
N ALA A 60 14.76 18.39 4.91
CA ALA A 60 16.21 18.35 4.76
C ALA A 60 16.81 17.02 5.21
N ASN A 61 17.90 16.60 4.57
CA ASN A 61 18.73 15.46 4.95
C ASN A 61 17.93 14.15 5.07
N ILE A 62 17.19 13.78 4.03
CA ILE A 62 16.42 12.55 3.98
C ILE A 62 17.28 11.43 3.40
N ASP A 63 17.43 10.33 4.13
CA ASP A 63 18.11 9.12 3.65
C ASP A 63 17.13 8.19 2.90
N VAL A 64 15.86 8.14 3.34
CA VAL A 64 14.83 7.27 2.76
C VAL A 64 13.43 7.87 2.84
N ALA A 65 12.63 7.69 1.79
CA ALA A 65 11.21 8.01 1.76
C ALA A 65 10.39 6.72 1.74
N ILE A 66 9.48 6.56 2.71
CA ILE A 66 8.56 5.42 2.76
C ILE A 66 7.24 5.84 2.10
N LEU A 67 6.93 5.22 0.98
CA LEU A 67 5.77 5.56 0.16
C LEU A 67 4.52 4.82 0.68
N ALA A 68 3.86 5.39 1.66
CA ALA A 68 2.60 4.90 2.23
C ALA A 68 1.39 5.39 1.40
N THR A 69 1.49 5.27 0.09
CA THR A 69 0.52 5.73 -0.90
C THR A 69 -0.13 4.55 -1.62
N PRO A 70 -1.29 4.75 -2.27
CA PRO A 70 -1.88 3.70 -3.12
C PRO A 70 -0.90 3.25 -4.21
N SER A 71 -0.84 1.96 -4.53
CA SER A 71 0.10 1.37 -5.50
C SER A 71 0.12 2.10 -6.85
N ARG A 72 -1.02 2.59 -7.31
CA ARG A 72 -1.12 3.36 -8.57
C ARG A 72 -0.39 4.69 -8.54
N SER A 73 -0.10 5.22 -7.36
CA SER A 73 0.62 6.49 -7.17
C SER A 73 2.10 6.27 -6.80
N CYS A 74 2.50 5.05 -6.40
CA CYS A 74 3.86 4.78 -5.95
C CYS A 74 4.91 5.12 -7.01
N GLU A 75 4.65 4.76 -8.27
CA GLU A 75 5.59 5.01 -9.36
C GLU A 75 5.84 6.50 -9.59
N GLU A 76 4.78 7.30 -9.52
CA GLU A 76 4.89 8.75 -9.70
C GLU A 76 5.75 9.37 -8.60
N TYR A 77 5.48 9.04 -7.33
CA TYR A 77 6.29 9.51 -6.20
C TYR A 77 7.73 9.01 -6.28
N ALA A 78 7.94 7.73 -6.61
CA ALA A 78 9.29 7.18 -6.75
C ALA A 78 10.09 7.92 -7.85
N LYS A 79 9.47 8.21 -9.00
CA LYS A 79 10.09 8.98 -10.09
C LYS A 79 10.43 10.41 -9.72
N GLN A 80 9.71 11.03 -8.80
CA GLN A 80 10.01 12.38 -8.29
C GLN A 80 11.12 12.36 -7.23
N ILE A 81 11.18 11.33 -6.41
CA ILE A 81 12.05 11.28 -5.22
C ILE A 81 13.43 10.69 -5.52
N LEU A 82 13.49 9.60 -6.29
CA LEU A 82 14.75 8.92 -6.61
C LEU A 82 15.79 9.82 -7.28
N PRO A 83 15.43 10.74 -8.22
CA PRO A 83 16.40 11.65 -8.82
C PRO A 83 17.06 12.62 -7.82
N LEU A 84 16.46 12.83 -6.65
CA LEU A 84 17.03 13.64 -5.57
C LEU A 84 18.10 12.90 -4.77
N GLY A 85 18.43 11.64 -5.14
CA GLY A 85 19.36 10.80 -4.37
C GLY A 85 18.75 10.19 -3.10
N ILE A 86 17.43 10.30 -2.91
CA ILE A 86 16.71 9.76 -1.75
C ILE A 86 16.24 8.36 -2.06
N ASN A 87 16.57 7.40 -1.19
CA ASN A 87 16.08 6.02 -1.32
C ASN A 87 14.57 5.94 -1.12
N THR A 88 13.92 4.94 -1.72
CA THR A 88 12.48 4.74 -1.54
C THR A 88 12.15 3.32 -1.07
N VAL A 89 11.11 3.20 -0.27
CA VAL A 89 10.50 1.91 0.12
C VAL A 89 9.01 2.02 -0.13
N ASP A 90 8.41 1.05 -0.81
CA ASP A 90 6.97 1.01 -1.08
C ASP A 90 6.35 -0.37 -0.85
N SER A 91 5.02 -0.39 -0.79
CA SER A 91 4.22 -1.61 -0.70
C SER A 91 3.41 -1.86 -1.99
N PHE A 92 4.00 -1.59 -3.14
CA PHE A 92 3.36 -1.79 -4.45
C PHE A 92 2.83 -3.23 -4.61
N ASP A 93 1.53 -3.38 -4.90
CA ASP A 93 0.82 -4.65 -4.87
C ASP A 93 0.16 -5.06 -6.21
N ILE A 94 0.48 -4.36 -7.30
CA ILE A 94 -0.03 -4.76 -8.63
C ILE A 94 0.82 -5.91 -9.15
N HIS A 95 0.49 -7.13 -8.73
CA HIS A 95 1.27 -8.36 -8.98
C HIS A 95 1.68 -8.55 -10.45
N GLY A 96 0.78 -8.28 -11.39
CA GLY A 96 1.05 -8.42 -12.82
C GLY A 96 2.07 -7.43 -13.39
N ASP A 97 2.39 -6.35 -12.65
CA ASP A 97 3.28 -5.28 -13.12
C ASP A 97 4.53 -5.07 -12.26
N ILE A 98 4.77 -5.87 -11.22
CA ILE A 98 5.93 -5.71 -10.33
C ILE A 98 7.24 -5.72 -11.14
N ARG A 99 7.38 -6.62 -12.10
CA ARG A 99 8.57 -6.72 -12.95
C ARG A 99 8.75 -5.48 -13.82
N GLY A 100 7.68 -4.99 -14.44
CA GLY A 100 7.66 -3.77 -15.24
C GLY A 100 8.00 -2.55 -14.39
N TYR A 101 7.37 -2.42 -13.24
CA TYR A 101 7.62 -1.37 -12.26
C TYR A 101 9.10 -1.32 -11.85
N ARG A 102 9.69 -2.47 -11.49
CA ARG A 102 11.12 -2.58 -11.19
C ARG A 102 11.99 -2.09 -12.36
N GLN A 103 11.67 -2.50 -13.59
CA GLN A 103 12.44 -2.11 -14.77
C GLN A 103 12.38 -0.58 -15.01
N ARG A 104 11.20 0.03 -14.83
CA ARG A 104 11.03 1.48 -15.00
C ARG A 104 11.81 2.30 -13.97
N LEU A 105 11.92 1.82 -12.71
CA LEU A 105 12.69 2.51 -11.67
C LEU A 105 14.21 2.26 -11.77
N MET A 106 14.62 1.13 -12.31
CA MET A 106 16.04 0.71 -12.35
C MET A 106 16.94 1.72 -13.06
N GLY A 107 16.46 2.33 -14.15
CA GLY A 107 17.21 3.37 -14.87
C GLY A 107 17.45 4.62 -14.01
N ILE A 108 16.44 5.03 -13.28
CA ILE A 108 16.50 6.20 -12.40
C ILE A 108 17.44 5.93 -11.22
N CYS A 109 17.30 4.76 -10.58
CA CYS A 109 18.18 4.36 -9.48
C CYS A 109 19.66 4.33 -9.91
N LYS A 110 19.96 3.79 -11.10
CA LYS A 110 21.35 3.79 -11.64
C LYS A 110 21.89 5.19 -11.88
N ALA A 111 21.04 6.09 -12.35
CA ALA A 111 21.45 7.46 -12.66
C ALA A 111 21.66 8.31 -11.41
N SER A 112 20.84 8.14 -10.38
CA SER A 112 20.88 8.92 -9.15
C SER A 112 21.74 8.31 -8.03
N GLY A 113 22.12 7.03 -8.15
CA GLY A 113 22.75 6.26 -7.07
C GLY A 113 21.81 5.88 -5.93
N ALA A 114 20.51 6.21 -6.02
CA ALA A 114 19.53 5.85 -5.02
C ALA A 114 19.06 4.40 -5.19
N VAL A 115 18.53 3.82 -4.11
CA VAL A 115 17.98 2.48 -4.06
C VAL A 115 16.45 2.55 -3.88
N SER A 116 15.73 1.74 -4.64
CA SER A 116 14.28 1.55 -4.42
C SER A 116 14.00 0.13 -3.98
N VAL A 117 13.43 -0.03 -2.79
CA VAL A 117 12.89 -1.29 -2.27
C VAL A 117 11.41 -1.32 -2.60
N ILE A 118 11.03 -2.13 -3.56
CA ILE A 118 9.65 -2.21 -4.04
C ILE A 118 8.91 -3.40 -3.43
N SER A 119 7.58 -3.30 -3.34
CA SER A 119 6.72 -4.40 -2.89
C SER A 119 7.09 -4.94 -1.49
N ALA A 120 7.51 -4.06 -0.59
CA ALA A 120 7.87 -4.38 0.79
C ALA A 120 6.65 -4.31 1.72
N GLY A 121 5.50 -4.80 1.26
CA GLY A 121 4.26 -4.84 2.03
C GLY A 121 4.03 -6.22 2.67
N TRP A 122 2.78 -6.64 2.66
CA TRP A 122 2.37 -7.94 3.15
C TRP A 122 2.39 -8.99 2.04
N ASP A 123 1.60 -8.79 0.97
CA ASP A 123 1.56 -9.63 -0.20
C ASP A 123 1.38 -8.76 -1.47
N PRO A 124 2.44 -8.53 -2.21
CA PRO A 124 3.81 -9.03 -2.05
C PRO A 124 4.54 -8.40 -0.87
N GLY A 125 5.39 -9.23 -0.22
CA GLY A 125 6.21 -8.83 0.91
C GLY A 125 6.43 -9.96 1.90
N SER A 126 6.19 -9.72 3.19
CA SER A 126 6.48 -10.67 4.26
C SER A 126 5.69 -11.98 4.14
N ASP A 127 4.42 -11.95 3.76
CA ASP A 127 3.62 -13.17 3.55
C ASP A 127 4.17 -14.01 2.38
N SER A 128 4.60 -13.37 1.30
CA SER A 128 5.20 -14.05 0.15
C SER A 128 6.48 -14.80 0.53
N ILE A 129 7.31 -14.20 1.40
CA ILE A 129 8.53 -14.82 1.92
C ILE A 129 8.19 -16.03 2.80
N ILE A 130 7.25 -15.87 3.73
CA ILE A 130 6.79 -16.95 4.62
C ILE A 130 6.22 -18.11 3.82
N ARG A 131 5.37 -17.84 2.82
CA ARG A 131 4.82 -18.89 1.93
C ARG A 131 5.92 -19.65 1.17
N THR A 132 6.93 -18.95 0.69
CA THR A 132 8.07 -19.57 0.01
C THR A 132 8.86 -20.50 0.93
N LEU A 133 9.10 -20.07 2.17
CA LEU A 133 9.75 -20.90 3.19
C LEU A 133 8.92 -22.13 3.52
N MET A 134 7.60 -21.96 3.75
CA MET A 134 6.69 -23.08 4.01
C MET A 134 6.64 -24.08 2.85
N GLN A 135 6.63 -23.60 1.62
CA GLN A 135 6.67 -24.45 0.43
C GLN A 135 7.98 -25.24 0.33
N SER A 136 9.10 -24.66 0.74
CA SER A 136 10.39 -25.34 0.78
C SER A 136 10.43 -26.45 1.85
N LEU A 137 9.79 -26.22 3.00
CA LEU A 137 9.71 -27.19 4.10
C LEU A 137 8.68 -28.31 3.83
N ALA A 138 7.58 -28.00 3.15
CA ALA A 138 6.51 -28.93 2.85
C ALA A 138 6.04 -28.77 1.38
N PRO A 139 6.82 -29.27 0.39
CA PRO A 139 6.55 -29.02 -1.05
C PRO A 139 5.18 -29.52 -1.54
N LYS A 140 4.59 -30.50 -0.86
CA LYS A 140 3.25 -31.05 -1.15
C LYS A 140 2.18 -30.54 -0.19
N GLY A 141 2.55 -29.63 0.73
CA GLY A 141 1.65 -29.03 1.70
C GLY A 141 0.80 -27.92 1.09
N LEU A 142 -0.30 -27.63 1.74
CA LEU A 142 -1.13 -26.45 1.45
C LEU A 142 -0.76 -25.34 2.43
N SER A 143 -0.43 -24.17 1.91
CA SER A 143 -0.28 -22.99 2.76
C SER A 143 -1.66 -22.39 3.03
N TYR A 144 -2.02 -22.28 4.30
CA TYR A 144 -3.25 -21.65 4.73
C TYR A 144 -2.93 -20.39 5.53
N THR A 145 -3.37 -19.24 5.05
CA THR A 145 -3.22 -17.97 5.76
C THR A 145 -4.58 -17.53 6.26
N ASN A 146 -4.74 -17.49 7.57
CA ASN A 146 -5.96 -16.99 8.20
C ASN A 146 -5.71 -15.58 8.75
N PHE A 147 -6.26 -14.58 8.09
CA PHE A 147 -6.25 -13.19 8.56
C PHE A 147 -7.42 -12.84 9.49
N GLY A 148 -8.22 -13.84 9.84
CA GLY A 148 -9.50 -13.61 10.49
C GLY A 148 -10.52 -12.96 9.53
N PRO A 149 -11.69 -12.54 10.03
CA PRO A 149 -12.64 -11.78 9.23
C PRO A 149 -12.05 -10.41 8.91
N GLY A 150 -11.53 -10.26 7.70
CA GLY A 150 -10.82 -9.07 7.26
C GLY A 150 -11.36 -8.54 5.93
N MET A 151 -11.31 -7.21 5.80
CA MET A 151 -11.59 -6.52 4.55
C MET A 151 -10.38 -6.60 3.62
N SER A 152 -10.59 -7.04 2.37
CA SER A 152 -9.61 -6.80 1.32
C SER A 152 -9.65 -5.32 0.94
N MET A 153 -8.73 -4.53 1.50
CA MET A 153 -8.73 -3.08 1.33
C MET A 153 -8.58 -2.66 -0.13
N GLY A 154 -7.65 -3.25 -0.89
CA GLY A 154 -7.44 -2.92 -2.29
C GLY A 154 -8.67 -3.20 -3.16
N HIS A 155 -9.32 -4.33 -2.97
CA HIS A 155 -10.55 -4.70 -3.69
C HIS A 155 -11.74 -3.83 -3.27
N SER A 156 -11.87 -3.53 -1.99
CA SER A 156 -12.90 -2.62 -1.47
C SER A 156 -12.75 -1.23 -2.08
N VAL A 157 -11.54 -0.69 -2.13
CA VAL A 157 -11.24 0.61 -2.75
C VAL A 157 -11.51 0.59 -4.25
N CYS A 158 -11.13 -0.48 -4.96
CA CYS A 158 -11.38 -0.63 -6.39
C CYS A 158 -12.88 -0.61 -6.72
N VAL A 159 -13.70 -1.28 -5.91
CA VAL A 159 -15.17 -1.30 -6.10
C VAL A 159 -15.79 0.05 -5.73
N ARG A 160 -15.32 0.69 -4.65
CA ARG A 160 -15.79 2.04 -4.25
C ARG A 160 -15.51 3.10 -5.32
N GLY A 161 -14.41 2.98 -6.05
CA GLY A 161 -14.03 3.90 -7.12
C GLY A 161 -14.86 3.76 -8.42
N LYS A 162 -15.85 2.87 -8.46
CA LYS A 162 -16.73 2.72 -9.63
C LYS A 162 -17.91 3.68 -9.56
N GLU A 163 -18.25 4.27 -10.70
CA GLU A 163 -19.42 5.15 -10.83
C GLU A 163 -20.69 4.47 -10.32
N GLY A 164 -21.52 5.20 -9.60
CA GLY A 164 -22.76 4.71 -8.99
C GLY A 164 -22.56 3.80 -7.76
N VAL A 165 -21.33 3.65 -7.24
CA VAL A 165 -21.06 2.93 -5.98
C VAL A 165 -20.86 3.93 -4.85
N ARG A 166 -21.79 3.92 -3.89
CA ARG A 166 -21.70 4.76 -2.70
C ARG A 166 -20.68 4.24 -1.70
N ASP A 167 -20.69 2.93 -1.48
CA ASP A 167 -19.75 2.22 -0.61
C ASP A 167 -19.65 0.75 -1.02
N ALA A 168 -18.55 0.09 -0.67
CA ALA A 168 -18.35 -1.32 -0.98
C ALA A 168 -17.38 -1.97 0.00
N LEU A 169 -17.65 -3.23 0.27
CA LEU A 169 -16.83 -4.12 1.08
C LEU A 169 -16.53 -5.37 0.28
N SER A 170 -15.25 -5.70 0.10
CA SER A 170 -14.80 -6.98 -0.45
C SER A 170 -14.29 -7.87 0.67
N MET A 171 -14.92 -9.01 0.84
CA MET A 171 -14.52 -10.03 1.81
C MET A 171 -13.99 -11.26 1.05
N THR A 172 -12.87 -11.81 1.51
CA THR A 172 -12.36 -13.08 1.04
C THR A 172 -12.82 -14.17 2.01
N ILE A 173 -13.56 -15.16 1.49
CA ILE A 173 -14.09 -16.28 2.26
C ILE A 173 -13.38 -17.54 1.79
N PRO A 174 -12.52 -18.17 2.62
CA PRO A 174 -11.90 -19.45 2.28
C PRO A 174 -12.97 -20.54 2.18
N LEU A 175 -12.89 -21.38 1.16
CA LEU A 175 -13.79 -22.51 0.95
C LEU A 175 -13.12 -23.88 1.19
N GLY A 176 -11.83 -23.90 1.56
CA GLY A 176 -10.99 -25.09 1.67
C GLY A 176 -10.25 -25.39 0.38
N GLU A 177 -9.31 -26.35 0.42
CA GLU A 177 -8.54 -26.85 -0.72
C GLU A 177 -7.81 -25.75 -1.54
N GLY A 178 -7.45 -24.62 -0.91
CA GLY A 178 -6.83 -23.48 -1.59
C GLY A 178 -7.80 -22.62 -2.41
N ILE A 179 -9.11 -22.94 -2.40
CA ILE A 179 -10.15 -22.19 -3.09
C ILE A 179 -10.71 -21.11 -2.16
N HIS A 180 -10.95 -19.93 -2.70
CA HIS A 180 -11.60 -18.84 -1.98
C HIS A 180 -12.68 -18.19 -2.83
N ARG A 181 -13.73 -17.68 -2.18
CA ARG A 181 -14.77 -16.85 -2.78
C ARG A 181 -14.58 -15.42 -2.32
N ARG A 182 -14.63 -14.48 -3.24
CA ARG A 182 -14.73 -13.06 -2.92
C ARG A 182 -16.17 -12.60 -2.97
N HIS A 183 -16.61 -11.94 -1.91
CA HIS A 183 -17.92 -11.31 -1.84
C HIS A 183 -17.72 -9.79 -1.81
N ALA A 184 -18.28 -9.10 -2.80
CA ALA A 184 -18.39 -7.65 -2.79
C ALA A 184 -19.85 -7.27 -2.63
N ARG A 185 -20.21 -6.56 -1.56
CA ARG A 185 -21.56 -6.08 -1.32
C ARG A 185 -21.65 -4.60 -1.67
N ARG A 186 -22.63 -4.27 -2.51
CA ARG A 186 -23.00 -2.92 -2.87
C ARG A 186 -24.17 -2.49 -2.00
N PRO A 187 -24.11 -1.44 -1.18
CA PRO A 187 -25.31 -0.87 -0.61
C PRO A 187 -26.13 -0.22 -1.73
N TYR A 188 -27.35 -0.69 -1.89
CA TYR A 188 -28.29 -0.24 -2.92
C TYR A 188 -28.84 1.15 -2.55
N ARG A 189 -28.82 2.08 -3.49
CA ARG A 189 -29.62 3.29 -3.41
C ARG A 189 -31.03 2.95 -3.89
N ALA A 190 -32.01 2.96 -2.99
CA ALA A 190 -33.40 2.77 -3.32
C ALA A 190 -33.96 4.07 -3.95
N GLU A 191 -33.62 4.32 -5.23
CA GLU A 191 -34.35 5.27 -6.06
C GLU A 191 -34.16 4.85 -7.52
N GLY A 192 -35.23 4.32 -8.11
CA GLY A 192 -35.40 4.17 -9.56
C GLY A 192 -35.22 2.77 -10.14
N THR A 193 -36.36 2.16 -10.45
CA THR A 193 -36.67 1.12 -11.43
C THR A 193 -36.09 -0.31 -11.28
N CYS A 194 -37.00 -1.21 -11.06
CA CYS A 194 -36.91 -2.65 -10.82
C CYS A 194 -36.42 -3.51 -12.01
N GLY A 195 -35.64 -2.99 -12.97
CA GLY A 195 -35.30 -3.74 -14.18
C GLY A 195 -33.87 -4.29 -14.31
N GLN A 196 -32.91 -3.74 -13.58
CA GLN A 196 -31.49 -4.04 -13.80
C GLN A 196 -30.80 -4.93 -12.74
N SER A 197 -31.54 -5.39 -11.73
CA SER A 197 -30.95 -6.11 -10.59
C SER A 197 -30.59 -7.57 -10.86
N ALA A 198 -31.20 -8.23 -11.84
CA ALA A 198 -31.02 -9.65 -12.09
C ALA A 198 -29.77 -9.97 -12.94
N GLU A 199 -29.41 -9.09 -13.87
CA GLU A 199 -28.27 -9.29 -14.79
C GLU A 199 -26.93 -8.97 -14.12
N MET A 200 -26.93 -8.03 -13.18
CA MET A 200 -25.73 -7.65 -12.44
C MET A 200 -25.35 -8.65 -11.33
N LYS A 201 -26.31 -9.43 -10.80
CA LYS A 201 -26.03 -10.53 -9.87
C LYS A 201 -25.22 -11.67 -10.53
N ARG A 202 -25.35 -11.90 -11.83
CA ARG A 202 -24.63 -12.96 -12.57
C ARG A 202 -23.19 -12.61 -12.93
N ARG A 203 -22.83 -11.33 -12.99
CA ARG A 203 -21.47 -10.89 -13.40
C ARG A 203 -20.45 -10.84 -12.26
N PHE A 204 -20.86 -10.98 -11.01
CA PHE A 204 -19.98 -10.93 -9.84
C PHE A 204 -20.01 -12.22 -9.00
N MET A 205 -20.59 -13.29 -9.53
CA MET A 205 -20.51 -14.64 -8.98
C MET A 205 -19.57 -15.51 -9.86
N LEU A 206 -18.31 -15.19 -9.87
CA LEU A 206 -17.21 -16.07 -10.31
C LEU A 206 -16.08 -15.95 -9.30
#